data_21d83e7644b74b4cd172df1a5f498e08
#
_entry.id   21d83e7644b74b4cd172df1a5f498e08
#
_cell.length_a   1.000
_cell.length_b   1.000
_cell.length_c   1.000
_cell.angle_alpha   90.00
_cell.angle_beta   90.00
_cell.angle_gamma   90.00
#
_symmetry.space_group_name_H-M   'P 1'
#
loop_
_entity.id
_entity.type
_entity.pdbx_description
1 polymer ?
#
loop_
_entity_poly.entity_id
_entity_poly.type
_entity_poly.pdbx_seq_one_letter_code
_entity_poly.pdbx_strand_id
1 'polypeptide(L)'
;MPQSGLPDVSIPRRLSAPAPGWTTTADVIVVGSGIAGLTTALRLRRRVDRVLLVTKTVLDEGSTAWAQGGIAAVMSPEDSPAEHIHDTLVAGVGLCDVDAVRTLVTEGTDAVWDLIALGADFDRGDTGKISLTREGGHHRDRILHAGGDATGREISRALIAALDRVRDDPGIEVIEHALVLDLLTDAEQRVCGVTLHVIGEGQVDGVGAAHARAVVLATGGLGQVYASTTNPSVATGDGMAAALRAGAVLSDLEFVQFHPTVLWLGEGSRGQQPLISEAVRGEGAFLVDEAGERFMLGQHPLADLAPRDVVARAIIARMRETGTDHVYLDCRHLGADFLEHRFPSIVSRCRELGFDPATELLPVAPAQHYASGGVRTDLHGRASLEGLYACGETSCTGVHGANRLASNSLLEGLVFARRIADDLTSRLGAGELPETTPVTADGAPELVRSKRRLDIQRSMTAGAGTVRSATSLAATEQALGDLAARAVTEAADRQGGPQSWETTNLLHVGRALTYAAALREETRGGHVREDFPGRDDDHFLHHVHLRRSDAGLLTAEVVPVPRSNLEGLDLDGSVPLDVLDEDRADGAGSAKPAGRHTNSENGPEETA
;
A
#
# COMPACT_ATOMS: atom_id res chain seq x y z
N MET A 1 22.25 15.94 -11.75
CA MET A 1 21.40 16.90 -12.49
C MET A 1 21.41 18.23 -11.74
N PRO A 2 21.56 19.39 -12.36
CA PRO A 2 21.40 20.64 -11.64
C PRO A 2 19.94 20.79 -11.20
N GLN A 3 19.71 20.92 -9.89
CA GLN A 3 18.39 21.20 -9.26
C GLN A 3 17.86 22.62 -9.57
N SER A 4 18.36 23.28 -10.64
CA SER A 4 18.07 24.66 -10.98
C SER A 4 16.70 24.79 -11.66
N GLY A 5 15.65 24.87 -10.87
CA GLY A 5 14.29 25.14 -11.38
C GLY A 5 13.16 24.69 -10.47
N LEU A 6 13.40 23.80 -9.52
CA LEU A 6 12.39 23.43 -8.54
C LEU A 6 12.37 24.44 -7.37
N PRO A 7 11.18 24.76 -6.81
CA PRO A 7 11.09 25.66 -5.68
C PRO A 7 11.69 25.05 -4.42
N ASP A 8 12.21 25.89 -3.53
CA ASP A 8 12.67 25.48 -2.21
C ASP A 8 11.48 24.98 -1.37
N VAL A 9 11.53 23.70 -1.00
CA VAL A 9 10.54 23.08 -0.12
C VAL A 9 11.09 23.01 1.30
N SER A 10 10.55 23.83 2.19
CA SER A 10 10.93 23.80 3.60
C SER A 10 10.20 22.69 4.35
N ILE A 11 10.96 21.87 5.08
CA ILE A 11 10.48 20.80 5.97
C ILE A 11 10.98 21.10 7.38
N PRO A 12 10.11 21.28 8.39
CA PRO A 12 10.51 21.52 9.76
C PRO A 12 11.17 20.28 10.39
N ARG A 13 11.78 20.45 11.58
CA ARG A 13 12.31 19.31 12.36
C ARG A 13 11.26 18.58 13.19
N ARG A 14 10.17 19.26 13.55
CA ARG A 14 9.08 18.71 14.36
C ARG A 14 7.77 19.44 14.09
N LEU A 15 6.67 18.84 14.50
CA LEU A 15 5.36 19.49 14.55
C LEU A 15 5.26 20.42 15.79
N SER A 16 4.43 21.45 15.69
CA SER A 16 4.04 22.25 16.86
C SER A 16 3.08 21.43 17.72
N ALA A 17 3.50 21.13 18.93
CA ALA A 17 2.73 20.36 19.91
C ALA A 17 3.08 20.84 21.33
N PRO A 18 2.18 20.64 22.32
CA PRO A 18 2.50 20.82 23.73
C PRO A 18 3.73 19.99 24.15
N ALA A 19 4.43 20.44 25.18
CA ALA A 19 5.49 19.63 25.77
C ALA A 19 4.90 18.33 26.36
N PRO A 20 5.65 17.20 26.32
CA PRO A 20 5.20 15.95 26.90
C PRO A 20 4.85 16.11 28.40
N GLY A 21 3.60 15.74 28.75
CA GLY A 21 3.12 15.75 30.13
C GLY A 21 3.41 14.46 30.89
N TRP A 22 3.80 13.40 30.17
CA TRP A 22 4.16 12.09 30.71
C TRP A 22 5.24 11.42 29.85
N THR A 23 5.90 10.43 30.41
CA THR A 23 6.91 9.63 29.72
C THR A 23 6.75 8.15 30.02
N THR A 24 7.06 7.31 29.04
CA THR A 24 7.19 5.86 29.20
C THR A 24 8.46 5.38 28.50
N THR A 25 8.89 4.14 28.79
CA THR A 25 10.08 3.53 28.18
C THR A 25 9.77 2.13 27.69
N ALA A 26 10.41 1.70 26.62
CA ALA A 26 10.40 0.33 26.11
C ALA A 26 11.77 -0.01 25.51
N ASP A 27 12.05 -1.28 25.20
CA ASP A 27 13.20 -1.63 24.36
C ASP A 27 12.95 -1.24 22.90
N VAL A 28 11.75 -1.54 22.41
CA VAL A 28 11.31 -1.26 21.05
C VAL A 28 9.92 -0.67 21.05
N ILE A 29 9.72 0.40 20.27
CA ILE A 29 8.40 0.95 19.97
C ILE A 29 8.02 0.50 18.55
N VAL A 30 6.84 -0.12 18.39
CA VAL A 30 6.25 -0.45 17.09
C VAL A 30 5.06 0.47 16.85
N VAL A 31 5.09 1.23 15.76
CA VAL A 31 4.04 2.22 15.42
C VAL A 31 3.19 1.71 14.28
N GLY A 32 1.94 1.36 14.59
CA GLY A 32 0.95 0.83 13.64
C GLY A 32 0.55 -0.61 13.93
N SER A 33 -0.76 -0.90 13.78
CA SER A 33 -1.40 -2.19 14.09
C SER A 33 -1.82 -2.98 12.84
N GLY A 34 -1.29 -2.63 11.65
CA GLY A 34 -1.46 -3.45 10.45
C GLY A 34 -0.66 -4.76 10.51
N ILE A 35 -0.75 -5.58 9.44
CA ILE A 35 -0.04 -6.87 9.33
C ILE A 35 1.45 -6.77 9.70
N ALA A 36 2.14 -5.73 9.25
CA ALA A 36 3.57 -5.52 9.51
C ALA A 36 3.83 -5.23 10.99
N GLY A 37 3.08 -4.31 11.60
CA GLY A 37 3.28 -3.91 13.00
C GLY A 37 2.92 -5.01 13.99
N LEU A 38 1.75 -5.65 13.84
CA LEU A 38 1.34 -6.77 14.70
C LEU A 38 2.31 -7.94 14.60
N THR A 39 2.75 -8.30 13.38
CA THR A 39 3.74 -9.38 13.19
C THR A 39 5.06 -9.05 13.88
N THR A 40 5.55 -7.81 13.74
CA THR A 40 6.78 -7.34 14.41
C THR A 40 6.65 -7.42 15.92
N ALA A 41 5.58 -6.84 16.49
CA ALA A 41 5.37 -6.80 17.94
C ALA A 41 5.24 -8.21 18.56
N LEU A 42 4.45 -9.10 17.94
CA LEU A 42 4.27 -10.47 18.39
C LEU A 42 5.57 -11.29 18.37
N ARG A 43 6.46 -11.03 17.39
CA ARG A 43 7.75 -11.71 17.29
C ARG A 43 8.77 -11.18 18.28
N LEU A 44 8.84 -9.85 18.44
CA LEU A 44 9.76 -9.19 19.37
C LEU A 44 9.45 -9.53 20.82
N ARG A 45 8.18 -9.57 21.22
CA ARG A 45 7.74 -9.86 22.58
C ARG A 45 8.38 -11.13 23.18
N ARG A 46 8.71 -12.12 22.35
CA ARG A 46 9.35 -13.37 22.80
C ARG A 46 10.87 -13.27 22.98
N ARG A 47 11.45 -12.13 22.63
CA ARG A 47 12.90 -11.96 22.42
C ARG A 47 13.50 -10.72 23.07
N VAL A 48 12.66 -9.74 23.41
CA VAL A 48 13.05 -8.52 24.14
C VAL A 48 12.16 -8.34 25.34
N ASP A 49 12.61 -7.57 26.35
CA ASP A 49 11.93 -7.51 27.64
C ASP A 49 10.65 -6.66 27.57
N ARG A 50 10.67 -5.57 26.77
CA ARG A 50 9.52 -4.67 26.68
C ARG A 50 9.30 -4.11 25.29
N VAL A 51 8.14 -4.43 24.71
CA VAL A 51 7.63 -3.90 23.42
C VAL A 51 6.46 -2.97 23.68
N LEU A 52 6.50 -1.77 23.13
CA LEU A 52 5.36 -0.85 23.11
C LEU A 52 4.76 -0.81 21.70
N LEU A 53 3.53 -1.29 21.55
CA LEU A 53 2.74 -1.16 20.32
C LEU A 53 1.84 0.07 20.43
N VAL A 54 1.97 0.99 19.47
CA VAL A 54 1.18 2.22 19.40
C VAL A 54 0.34 2.22 18.13
N THR A 55 -0.97 2.45 18.25
CA THR A 55 -1.87 2.59 17.09
C THR A 55 -2.72 3.85 17.19
N LYS A 56 -2.92 4.50 16.05
CA LYS A 56 -3.61 5.80 15.95
C LYS A 56 -5.10 5.73 16.32
N THR A 57 -5.73 4.59 16.04
CA THR A 57 -7.13 4.28 16.34
C THR A 57 -7.16 2.95 17.09
N VAL A 58 -8.21 2.16 16.91
CA VAL A 58 -8.28 0.77 17.38
C VAL A 58 -7.46 -0.16 16.50
N LEU A 59 -7.17 -1.37 17.00
CA LEU A 59 -6.24 -2.32 16.37
C LEU A 59 -6.65 -2.75 14.96
N ASP A 60 -7.94 -2.79 14.64
CA ASP A 60 -8.51 -3.35 13.40
C ASP A 60 -8.85 -2.31 12.32
N GLU A 61 -8.59 -1.03 12.53
CA GLU A 61 -8.90 0.05 11.55
C GLU A 61 -7.81 0.31 10.50
N GLY A 62 -6.75 -0.49 10.46
CA GLY A 62 -5.67 -0.35 9.47
C GLY A 62 -6.06 -0.83 8.06
N SER A 63 -5.25 -0.44 7.06
CA SER A 63 -5.47 -0.85 5.65
C SER A 63 -5.51 -2.37 5.44
N THR A 64 -4.87 -3.15 6.31
CA THR A 64 -4.87 -4.61 6.24
C THR A 64 -6.29 -5.18 6.23
N ALA A 65 -7.18 -4.71 7.10
CA ALA A 65 -8.56 -5.22 7.20
C ALA A 65 -9.39 -4.99 5.91
N TRP A 66 -8.98 -4.06 5.07
CA TRP A 66 -9.67 -3.68 3.83
C TRP A 66 -9.12 -4.38 2.59
N ALA A 67 -8.08 -5.21 2.70
CA ALA A 67 -7.53 -5.94 1.58
C ALA A 67 -8.51 -7.04 1.13
N GLN A 68 -9.12 -6.82 -0.05
CA GLN A 68 -10.07 -7.75 -0.68
C GLN A 68 -9.36 -8.86 -1.47
N GLY A 69 -8.21 -8.55 -2.05
CA GLY A 69 -7.35 -9.49 -2.75
C GLY A 69 -6.77 -10.54 -1.79
N GLY A 70 -5.78 -11.26 -2.26
CA GLY A 70 -5.14 -12.29 -1.46
C GLY A 70 -3.75 -11.91 -0.97
N ILE A 71 -3.02 -12.92 -0.54
CA ILE A 71 -1.59 -12.88 -0.29
C ILE A 71 -0.87 -13.83 -1.25
N ALA A 72 0.15 -13.33 -1.95
CA ALA A 72 0.91 -14.12 -2.90
C ALA A 72 1.95 -14.99 -2.16
N ALA A 73 2.00 -16.29 -2.46
CA ALA A 73 3.07 -17.17 -2.00
C ALA A 73 3.18 -18.41 -2.88
N VAL A 74 4.40 -18.93 -3.06
CA VAL A 74 4.67 -20.15 -3.82
C VAL A 74 4.28 -21.36 -2.96
N MET A 75 3.06 -21.87 -3.14
CA MET A 75 2.48 -22.95 -2.34
C MET A 75 2.14 -24.19 -3.17
N SER A 76 2.15 -24.08 -4.51
CA SER A 76 1.89 -25.18 -5.43
C SER A 76 3.18 -25.75 -6.00
N PRO A 77 3.27 -27.07 -6.26
CA PRO A 77 4.38 -27.67 -7.01
C PRO A 77 4.42 -27.25 -8.49
N GLU A 78 3.37 -26.64 -9.01
CA GLU A 78 3.24 -26.12 -10.37
C GLU A 78 3.80 -24.69 -10.51
N ASP A 79 4.13 -24.05 -9.38
CA ASP A 79 4.73 -22.72 -9.29
C ASP A 79 6.16 -22.82 -8.75
N SER A 80 6.96 -21.78 -8.99
CA SER A 80 8.34 -21.72 -8.50
C SER A 80 8.71 -20.32 -7.99
N PRO A 81 9.66 -20.23 -7.05
CA PRO A 81 10.22 -18.94 -6.65
C PRO A 81 10.75 -18.12 -7.83
N ALA A 82 11.33 -18.77 -8.84
CA ALA A 82 11.87 -18.09 -10.03
C ALA A 82 10.76 -17.38 -10.84
N GLU A 83 9.60 -18.02 -11.01
CA GLU A 83 8.45 -17.42 -11.72
C GLU A 83 7.85 -16.26 -10.92
N HIS A 84 7.71 -16.39 -9.60
CA HIS A 84 7.20 -15.28 -8.77
C HIS A 84 8.19 -14.09 -8.72
N ILE A 85 9.51 -14.36 -8.66
CA ILE A 85 10.55 -13.32 -8.78
C ILE A 85 10.41 -12.62 -10.13
N HIS A 86 10.31 -13.38 -11.23
CA HIS A 86 10.18 -12.82 -12.58
C HIS A 86 8.94 -11.91 -12.70
N ASP A 87 7.77 -12.38 -12.28
CA ASP A 87 6.52 -11.60 -12.32
C ASP A 87 6.66 -10.28 -11.52
N THR A 88 7.31 -10.34 -10.36
CA THR A 88 7.53 -9.17 -9.50
C THR A 88 8.46 -8.16 -10.16
N LEU A 89 9.57 -8.62 -10.76
CA LEU A 89 10.54 -7.76 -11.44
C LEU A 89 9.94 -7.09 -12.69
N VAL A 90 9.13 -7.83 -13.46
CA VAL A 90 8.40 -7.30 -14.63
C VAL A 90 7.43 -6.20 -14.18
N ALA A 91 6.61 -6.48 -13.15
CA ALA A 91 5.65 -5.50 -12.62
C ALA A 91 6.32 -4.21 -12.11
N GLY A 92 7.52 -4.32 -11.53
CA GLY A 92 8.29 -3.18 -11.00
C GLY A 92 9.03 -2.36 -12.05
N VAL A 93 8.91 -2.72 -13.33
CA VAL A 93 9.37 -1.96 -14.51
C VAL A 93 10.85 -1.54 -14.39
N GLY A 94 11.70 -2.50 -13.96
CA GLY A 94 13.16 -2.33 -13.91
C GLY A 94 13.72 -1.59 -12.69
N LEU A 95 12.87 -1.13 -11.77
CA LEU A 95 13.30 -0.42 -10.54
C LEU A 95 13.21 -1.26 -9.26
N CYS A 96 12.97 -2.55 -9.36
CA CYS A 96 13.05 -3.42 -8.18
C CYS A 96 14.50 -3.61 -7.72
N ASP A 97 14.69 -3.70 -6.41
CA ASP A 97 15.89 -4.32 -5.84
C ASP A 97 15.74 -5.84 -5.94
N VAL A 98 16.58 -6.46 -6.76
CA VAL A 98 16.52 -7.90 -7.07
C VAL A 98 16.72 -8.75 -5.82
N ASP A 99 17.56 -8.32 -4.88
CA ASP A 99 17.81 -9.05 -3.63
C ASP A 99 16.61 -8.91 -2.66
N ALA A 100 15.94 -7.76 -2.66
CA ALA A 100 14.71 -7.57 -1.90
C ALA A 100 13.58 -8.45 -2.45
N VAL A 101 13.41 -8.52 -3.77
CA VAL A 101 12.42 -9.41 -4.41
C VAL A 101 12.73 -10.87 -4.13
N ARG A 102 14.01 -11.28 -4.28
CA ARG A 102 14.42 -12.64 -3.94
C ARG A 102 14.12 -12.99 -2.48
N THR A 103 14.44 -12.08 -1.56
CA THR A 103 14.15 -12.23 -0.13
C THR A 103 12.65 -12.40 0.12
N LEU A 104 11.83 -11.52 -0.44
CA LEU A 104 10.37 -11.60 -0.34
C LEU A 104 9.84 -12.97 -0.73
N VAL A 105 10.23 -13.44 -1.90
CA VAL A 105 9.68 -14.66 -2.50
C VAL A 105 10.20 -15.92 -1.79
N THR A 106 11.50 -15.98 -1.50
CA THR A 106 12.10 -17.18 -0.88
C THR A 106 11.67 -17.37 0.58
N GLU A 107 11.44 -16.30 1.32
CA GLU A 107 10.96 -16.35 2.71
C GLU A 107 9.42 -16.31 2.83
N GLY A 108 8.73 -16.02 1.72
CA GLY A 108 7.29 -15.77 1.70
C GLY A 108 6.45 -16.96 2.14
N THR A 109 6.77 -18.15 1.64
CA THR A 109 6.02 -19.37 1.97
C THR A 109 6.07 -19.67 3.47
N ASP A 110 7.25 -19.57 4.09
CA ASP A 110 7.41 -19.76 5.53
C ASP A 110 6.66 -18.70 6.34
N ALA A 111 6.66 -17.43 5.86
CA ALA A 111 5.94 -16.36 6.52
C ALA A 111 4.41 -16.58 6.50
N VAL A 112 3.88 -17.12 5.41
CA VAL A 112 2.45 -17.50 5.31
C VAL A 112 2.13 -18.68 6.22
N TRP A 113 2.99 -19.69 6.32
CA TRP A 113 2.79 -20.80 7.27
C TRP A 113 2.84 -20.33 8.72
N ASP A 114 3.70 -19.38 9.07
CA ASP A 114 3.71 -18.77 10.40
C ASP A 114 2.39 -18.06 10.71
N LEU A 115 1.81 -17.36 9.71
CA LEU A 115 0.52 -16.69 9.84
C LEU A 115 -0.62 -17.68 10.04
N ILE A 116 -0.63 -18.80 9.31
CA ILE A 116 -1.58 -19.90 9.50
C ILE A 116 -1.43 -20.49 10.92
N ALA A 117 -0.20 -20.68 11.40
CA ALA A 117 0.06 -21.16 12.76
C ALA A 117 -0.42 -20.18 13.84
N LEU A 118 -0.52 -18.88 13.55
CA LEU A 118 -1.13 -17.88 14.43
C LEU A 118 -2.67 -17.93 14.41
N GLY A 119 -3.27 -18.69 13.47
CA GLY A 119 -4.71 -18.93 13.40
C GLY A 119 -5.42 -18.27 12.24
N ALA A 120 -4.71 -17.85 11.19
CA ALA A 120 -5.34 -17.43 9.94
C ALA A 120 -5.86 -18.65 9.18
N ASP A 121 -7.12 -18.57 8.71
CA ASP A 121 -7.79 -19.64 7.98
C ASP A 121 -8.06 -19.18 6.54
N PHE A 122 -7.39 -19.82 5.59
CA PHE A 122 -7.53 -19.55 4.17
C PHE A 122 -8.47 -20.56 3.51
N ASP A 123 -9.14 -20.14 2.46
CA ASP A 123 -10.08 -20.94 1.69
C ASP A 123 -9.43 -22.24 1.20
N ARG A 124 -10.19 -23.36 1.26
CA ARG A 124 -9.73 -24.67 0.88
C ARG A 124 -10.63 -25.27 -0.18
N GLY A 125 -10.03 -25.94 -1.15
CA GLY A 125 -10.78 -26.73 -2.14
C GLY A 125 -11.33 -28.05 -1.56
N ASP A 126 -12.05 -28.79 -2.37
CA ASP A 126 -12.69 -30.07 -2.04
C ASP A 126 -11.71 -31.13 -1.48
N THR A 127 -10.44 -31.01 -1.81
CA THR A 127 -9.37 -31.92 -1.33
C THR A 127 -8.81 -31.53 0.03
N GLY A 128 -9.28 -30.42 0.65
CA GLY A 128 -8.76 -29.85 1.89
C GLY A 128 -7.45 -29.07 1.74
N LYS A 129 -6.88 -28.99 0.52
CA LYS A 129 -5.72 -28.14 0.24
C LYS A 129 -6.15 -26.67 0.14
N ILE A 130 -5.23 -25.76 0.46
CA ILE A 130 -5.45 -24.31 0.27
C ILE A 130 -5.80 -24.06 -1.20
N SER A 131 -6.86 -23.30 -1.43
CA SER A 131 -7.28 -22.86 -2.75
C SER A 131 -6.41 -21.70 -3.22
N LEU A 132 -5.86 -21.80 -4.41
CA LEU A 132 -5.03 -20.76 -5.01
C LEU A 132 -5.72 -20.19 -6.24
N THR A 133 -5.58 -18.89 -6.46
CA THR A 133 -6.11 -18.17 -7.61
C THR A 133 -5.04 -17.31 -8.25
N ARG A 134 -5.40 -16.64 -9.35
CA ARG A 134 -4.51 -15.76 -10.11
C ARG A 134 -5.05 -14.34 -10.10
N GLU A 135 -4.16 -13.38 -9.95
CA GLU A 135 -4.45 -11.95 -10.14
C GLU A 135 -3.59 -11.38 -11.27
N GLY A 136 -3.92 -10.17 -11.73
CA GLY A 136 -3.23 -9.51 -12.83
C GLY A 136 -1.71 -9.38 -12.61
N GLY A 137 -0.94 -9.67 -13.66
CA GLY A 137 0.51 -9.68 -13.63
C GLY A 137 1.15 -10.98 -13.11
N HIS A 138 0.37 -11.93 -12.60
CA HIS A 138 0.85 -13.26 -12.22
C HIS A 138 0.66 -14.26 -13.35
N HIS A 139 1.66 -15.12 -13.59
CA HIS A 139 1.57 -16.22 -14.57
C HIS A 139 1.14 -17.55 -13.96
N ARG A 140 1.08 -17.64 -12.60
CA ARG A 140 0.69 -18.84 -11.86
C ARG A 140 -0.37 -18.55 -10.81
N ASP A 141 -1.13 -19.58 -10.44
CA ASP A 141 -2.07 -19.52 -9.33
C ASP A 141 -1.29 -19.62 -8.01
N ARG A 142 -1.07 -18.47 -7.35
CA ARG A 142 -0.31 -18.38 -6.09
C ARG A 142 -0.95 -17.48 -5.05
N ILE A 143 -2.18 -17.02 -5.30
CA ILE A 143 -2.86 -16.08 -4.42
C ILE A 143 -3.78 -16.85 -3.48
N LEU A 144 -3.49 -16.78 -2.17
CA LEU A 144 -4.34 -17.34 -1.12
C LEU A 144 -5.43 -16.32 -0.76
N HIS A 145 -6.67 -16.80 -0.62
CA HIS A 145 -7.81 -16.00 -0.20
C HIS A 145 -8.44 -16.54 1.08
N ALA A 146 -9.21 -15.68 1.76
CA ALA A 146 -10.05 -16.07 2.88
C ALA A 146 -11.44 -15.44 2.73
N GLY A 147 -12.49 -16.27 2.85
CA GLY A 147 -13.88 -15.84 2.71
C GLY A 147 -14.18 -15.20 1.34
N GLY A 148 -13.54 -15.70 0.28
CA GLY A 148 -13.67 -15.22 -1.09
C GLY A 148 -12.92 -13.90 -1.34
N ASP A 149 -13.38 -12.79 -0.77
CA ASP A 149 -12.84 -11.44 -0.95
C ASP A 149 -12.63 -10.67 0.38
N ALA A 150 -12.34 -11.41 1.48
CA ALA A 150 -12.19 -10.85 2.82
C ALA A 150 -10.84 -11.21 3.49
N THR A 151 -9.80 -11.48 2.69
CA THR A 151 -8.49 -11.97 3.14
C THR A 151 -7.86 -11.08 4.20
N GLY A 152 -7.88 -9.77 4.01
CA GLY A 152 -7.31 -8.84 4.98
C GLY A 152 -8.02 -8.82 6.32
N ARG A 153 -9.34 -9.02 6.33
CA ARG A 153 -10.14 -9.12 7.56
C ARG A 153 -9.75 -10.36 8.35
N GLU A 154 -9.58 -11.49 7.69
CA GLU A 154 -9.15 -12.74 8.33
C GLU A 154 -7.74 -12.63 8.90
N ILE A 155 -6.79 -12.04 8.15
CA ILE A 155 -5.43 -11.79 8.62
C ILE A 155 -5.44 -10.88 9.87
N SER A 156 -6.19 -9.78 9.84
CA SER A 156 -6.33 -8.88 10.99
C SER A 156 -6.92 -9.61 12.19
N ARG A 157 -8.00 -10.38 11.99
CA ARG A 157 -8.64 -11.20 13.04
C ARG A 157 -7.63 -12.15 13.71
N ALA A 158 -6.86 -12.87 12.89
CA ALA A 158 -5.90 -13.85 13.40
C ALA A 158 -4.77 -13.20 14.21
N LEU A 159 -4.22 -12.09 13.72
CA LEU A 159 -3.14 -11.36 14.40
C LEU A 159 -3.63 -10.68 15.68
N ILE A 160 -4.81 -10.07 15.68
CA ILE A 160 -5.42 -9.48 16.90
C ILE A 160 -5.72 -10.56 17.91
N ALA A 161 -6.31 -11.69 17.50
CA ALA A 161 -6.54 -12.83 18.39
C ALA A 161 -5.22 -13.41 18.94
N ALA A 162 -4.12 -13.36 18.18
CA ALA A 162 -2.81 -13.74 18.67
C ALA A 162 -2.27 -12.75 19.72
N LEU A 163 -2.52 -11.44 19.53
CA LEU A 163 -2.16 -10.39 20.48
C LEU A 163 -2.99 -10.53 21.78
N ASP A 164 -4.30 -10.77 21.67
CA ASP A 164 -5.18 -10.93 22.83
C ASP A 164 -4.77 -12.10 23.73
N ARG A 165 -4.26 -13.19 23.15
CA ARG A 165 -3.73 -14.32 23.93
C ARG A 165 -2.51 -13.98 24.80
N VAL A 166 -1.87 -12.84 24.52
CA VAL A 166 -0.67 -12.38 25.22
C VAL A 166 -0.85 -10.99 25.84
N ARG A 167 -2.09 -10.51 25.93
CA ARG A 167 -2.41 -9.15 26.41
C ARG A 167 -2.02 -8.90 27.86
N ASP A 168 -2.05 -9.95 28.69
CA ASP A 168 -1.65 -9.87 30.10
C ASP A 168 -0.14 -10.07 30.33
N ASP A 169 0.63 -10.25 29.26
CA ASP A 169 2.08 -10.39 29.33
C ASP A 169 2.72 -9.01 29.58
N PRO A 170 3.51 -8.85 30.68
CA PRO A 170 4.15 -7.58 30.97
C PRO A 170 5.20 -7.13 29.94
N GLY A 171 5.63 -8.05 29.04
CA GLY A 171 6.59 -7.76 27.97
C GLY A 171 5.99 -7.03 26.76
N ILE A 172 4.66 -6.86 26.71
CA ILE A 172 4.01 -6.10 25.62
C ILE A 172 2.97 -5.14 26.21
N GLU A 173 3.07 -3.89 25.82
CA GLU A 173 2.09 -2.85 26.13
C GLU A 173 1.47 -2.33 24.84
N VAL A 174 0.16 -2.08 24.84
CA VAL A 174 -0.58 -1.55 23.68
C VAL A 174 -1.23 -0.24 24.06
N ILE A 175 -0.96 0.81 23.27
CA ILE A 175 -1.64 2.10 23.40
C ILE A 175 -2.43 2.35 22.13
N GLU A 176 -3.74 2.30 22.23
CA GLU A 176 -4.69 2.66 21.18
C GLU A 176 -5.02 4.16 21.23
N HIS A 177 -5.62 4.70 20.17
CA HIS A 177 -5.96 6.11 20.04
C HIS A 177 -4.75 7.05 20.25
N ALA A 178 -3.59 6.64 19.76
CA ALA A 178 -2.32 7.32 19.94
C ALA A 178 -1.68 7.70 18.60
N LEU A 179 -1.73 8.97 18.26
CA LEU A 179 -1.07 9.53 17.08
C LEU A 179 0.39 9.83 17.38
N VAL A 180 1.32 9.17 16.74
CA VAL A 180 2.74 9.53 16.78
C VAL A 180 2.94 10.85 16.03
N LEU A 181 3.56 11.84 16.69
CA LEU A 181 3.79 13.17 16.16
C LEU A 181 5.16 13.25 15.47
N ASP A 182 6.23 12.93 16.21
CA ASP A 182 7.60 13.00 15.71
C ASP A 182 8.48 11.90 16.32
N LEU A 183 9.58 11.60 15.62
CA LEU A 183 10.67 10.78 16.12
C LEU A 183 11.54 11.64 17.06
N LEU A 184 11.97 11.05 18.17
CA LEU A 184 12.96 11.63 19.06
C LEU A 184 14.35 11.16 18.65
N THR A 185 15.31 12.09 18.58
CA THR A 185 16.70 11.78 18.24
C THR A 185 17.64 12.27 19.33
N ASP A 186 18.76 11.56 19.51
CA ASP A 186 19.88 12.00 20.38
C ASP A 186 20.82 12.98 19.66
N ALA A 187 21.92 13.33 20.33
CA ALA A 187 22.91 14.27 19.79
C ALA A 187 23.64 13.75 18.53
N GLU A 188 23.74 12.43 18.36
CA GLU A 188 24.33 11.74 17.23
C GLU A 188 23.30 11.44 16.12
N GLN A 189 22.07 11.98 16.20
CA GLN A 189 20.94 11.77 15.30
C GLN A 189 20.44 10.31 15.28
N ARG A 190 20.67 9.52 16.33
CA ARG A 190 20.06 8.19 16.48
C ARG A 190 18.63 8.35 16.97
N VAL A 191 17.72 7.55 16.43
CA VAL A 191 16.33 7.53 16.88
C VAL A 191 16.25 6.79 18.21
N CYS A 192 15.71 7.48 19.23
CA CYS A 192 15.62 7.01 20.61
C CYS A 192 14.22 7.11 21.21
N GLY A 193 13.18 7.22 20.39
CA GLY A 193 11.81 7.27 20.83
C GLY A 193 10.89 8.06 19.92
N VAL A 194 9.70 8.35 20.43
CA VAL A 194 8.67 9.13 19.74
C VAL A 194 7.99 10.10 20.69
N THR A 195 7.49 11.22 20.15
CA THR A 195 6.41 11.97 20.79
C THR A 195 5.09 11.51 20.23
N LEU A 196 4.07 11.44 21.06
CA LEU A 196 2.75 10.95 20.66
C LEU A 196 1.65 11.69 21.41
N HIS A 197 0.46 11.77 20.81
CA HIS A 197 -0.73 12.29 21.44
C HIS A 197 -1.72 11.15 21.63
N VAL A 198 -2.13 10.93 22.89
CA VAL A 198 -3.10 9.90 23.27
C VAL A 198 -4.43 10.57 23.60
N ILE A 199 -5.52 10.02 23.06
CA ILE A 199 -6.88 10.30 23.50
C ILE A 199 -7.32 9.08 24.28
N GLY A 200 -7.25 9.13 25.61
CA GLY A 200 -7.46 7.94 26.42
C GLY A 200 -8.34 8.22 27.63
N GLU A 201 -9.01 7.16 28.07
CA GLU A 201 -9.69 7.09 29.37
C GLU A 201 -8.76 6.40 30.37
N GLY A 202 -7.74 7.06 30.90
CA GLY A 202 -6.83 6.35 31.80
C GLY A 202 -5.65 7.17 32.32
N GLN A 203 -4.55 6.47 32.64
CA GLN A 203 -3.36 7.08 33.23
C GLN A 203 -2.55 7.94 32.26
N VAL A 204 -2.69 7.71 30.95
CA VAL A 204 -1.99 8.45 29.90
C VAL A 204 -2.98 9.13 28.97
N ASP A 205 -2.90 10.45 28.88
CA ASP A 205 -3.71 11.29 27.99
C ASP A 205 -2.91 12.51 27.55
N GLY A 206 -3.30 13.12 26.41
CA GLY A 206 -2.59 14.27 25.85
C GLY A 206 -1.24 13.91 25.23
N VAL A 207 -0.35 14.89 25.14
CA VAL A 207 0.99 14.70 24.56
C VAL A 207 1.93 14.07 25.56
N GLY A 208 2.58 12.97 25.14
CA GLY A 208 3.60 12.27 25.90
C GLY A 208 4.84 11.97 25.06
N ALA A 209 5.84 11.36 25.71
CA ALA A 209 7.03 10.83 25.07
C ALA A 209 7.24 9.36 25.46
N ALA A 210 7.49 8.53 24.46
CA ALA A 210 7.93 7.15 24.66
C ALA A 210 9.38 7.03 24.21
N HIS A 211 10.27 6.59 25.11
CA HIS A 211 11.68 6.40 24.84
C HIS A 211 11.96 4.93 24.55
N ALA A 212 12.82 4.65 23.60
CA ALA A 212 13.22 3.28 23.25
C ALA A 212 14.60 3.25 22.60
N ARG A 213 15.19 2.06 22.56
CA ARG A 213 16.46 1.80 21.88
C ARG A 213 16.30 1.70 20.36
N ALA A 214 15.05 1.40 19.89
CA ALA A 214 14.68 1.40 18.49
C ALA A 214 13.19 1.71 18.30
N VAL A 215 12.87 2.26 17.11
CA VAL A 215 11.49 2.53 16.67
C VAL A 215 11.26 1.85 15.33
N VAL A 216 10.15 1.11 15.19
CA VAL A 216 9.69 0.48 13.96
C VAL A 216 8.46 1.20 13.45
N LEU A 217 8.55 1.86 12.30
CA LEU A 217 7.40 2.45 11.61
C LEU A 217 6.69 1.40 10.76
N ALA A 218 5.43 1.13 11.08
CA ALA A 218 4.52 0.25 10.36
C ALA A 218 3.17 0.95 10.13
N THR A 219 3.21 2.25 9.83
CA THR A 219 2.09 3.20 9.87
C THR A 219 1.19 3.16 8.63
N GLY A 220 1.48 2.28 7.67
CA GLY A 220 0.74 2.21 6.41
C GLY A 220 1.07 3.36 5.46
N GLY A 221 0.21 3.55 4.45
CA GLY A 221 0.45 4.45 3.33
C GLY A 221 -0.02 5.89 3.54
N LEU A 222 -0.16 6.58 2.41
CA LEU A 222 -0.43 8.03 2.31
C LEU A 222 -1.73 8.35 1.54
N GLY A 223 -2.63 7.38 1.34
CA GLY A 223 -3.75 7.52 0.41
C GLY A 223 -4.66 8.71 0.64
N GLN A 224 -4.79 9.16 1.87
CA GLN A 224 -5.57 10.33 2.23
C GLN A 224 -4.97 11.67 1.76
N VAL A 225 -3.82 11.66 1.08
CA VAL A 225 -3.29 12.84 0.39
C VAL A 225 -4.11 13.18 -0.87
N TYR A 226 -4.87 12.20 -1.39
CA TYR A 226 -5.78 12.35 -2.53
C TYR A 226 -7.24 12.48 -2.09
N ALA A 227 -8.07 13.09 -2.93
CA ALA A 227 -9.50 13.28 -2.65
C ALA A 227 -10.28 11.96 -2.69
N SER A 228 -9.84 11.01 -3.53
CA SER A 228 -10.44 9.69 -3.66
C SER A 228 -9.35 8.62 -3.51
N THR A 229 -9.59 7.65 -2.64
CA THR A 229 -8.64 6.57 -2.32
C THR A 229 -9.38 5.33 -1.85
N THR A 230 -8.78 4.16 -1.99
CA THR A 230 -9.27 2.92 -1.38
C THR A 230 -8.80 2.75 0.06
N ASN A 231 -7.90 3.62 0.52
CA ASN A 231 -7.29 3.54 1.85
C ASN A 231 -8.21 4.12 2.93
N PRO A 232 -8.20 3.55 4.14
CA PRO A 232 -8.97 4.06 5.26
C PRO A 232 -8.53 5.47 5.69
N SER A 233 -9.37 6.13 6.49
CA SER A 233 -9.15 7.51 6.94
C SER A 233 -7.83 7.71 7.68
N VAL A 234 -7.28 6.65 8.26
CA VAL A 234 -6.02 6.65 9.02
C VAL A 234 -4.76 6.69 8.16
N ALA A 235 -4.85 6.45 6.84
CA ALA A 235 -3.71 6.40 5.91
C ALA A 235 -3.25 7.82 5.50
N THR A 236 -2.72 8.58 6.43
CA THR A 236 -2.35 10.00 6.28
C THR A 236 -0.83 10.25 6.12
N GLY A 237 -0.03 9.20 5.92
CA GLY A 237 1.41 9.32 5.68
C GLY A 237 2.22 9.77 6.91
N ASP A 238 1.69 9.58 8.11
CA ASP A 238 2.27 10.13 9.36
C ASP A 238 3.70 9.63 9.62
N GLY A 239 3.95 8.32 9.44
CA GLY A 239 5.29 7.76 9.62
C GLY A 239 6.29 8.27 8.59
N MET A 240 5.89 8.41 7.32
CA MET A 240 6.73 9.00 6.28
C MET A 240 7.07 10.45 6.60
N ALA A 241 6.06 11.25 7.04
CA ALA A 241 6.26 12.64 7.41
C ALA A 241 7.17 12.80 8.64
N ALA A 242 6.99 11.98 9.68
CA ALA A 242 7.83 11.97 10.87
C ALA A 242 9.28 11.56 10.53
N ALA A 243 9.47 10.53 9.70
CA ALA A 243 10.78 10.10 9.23
C ALA A 243 11.50 11.20 8.43
N LEU A 244 10.78 11.88 7.51
CA LEU A 244 11.31 12.98 6.73
C LEU A 244 11.75 14.16 7.63
N ARG A 245 10.94 14.54 8.61
CA ARG A 245 11.28 15.61 9.57
C ARG A 245 12.51 15.28 10.40
N ALA A 246 12.67 14.02 10.78
CA ALA A 246 13.85 13.53 11.50
C ALA A 246 15.12 13.49 10.61
N GLY A 247 14.97 13.61 9.29
CA GLY A 247 16.09 13.56 8.31
C GLY A 247 16.35 12.18 7.73
N ALA A 248 15.46 11.22 7.92
CA ALA A 248 15.53 9.92 7.24
C ALA A 248 15.31 10.07 5.73
N VAL A 249 15.88 9.16 4.96
CA VAL A 249 15.72 9.10 3.51
C VAL A 249 14.37 8.48 3.18
N LEU A 250 13.59 9.18 2.35
CA LEU A 250 12.44 8.61 1.62
C LEU A 250 12.85 8.29 0.19
N SER A 251 12.38 7.17 -0.37
CA SER A 251 12.70 6.76 -1.73
C SER A 251 11.43 6.62 -2.56
N ASP A 252 11.52 7.05 -3.83
CA ASP A 252 10.58 6.70 -4.90
C ASP A 252 9.11 7.10 -4.62
N LEU A 253 8.89 8.22 -3.93
CA LEU A 253 7.54 8.69 -3.55
C LEU A 253 6.64 9.01 -4.75
N GLU A 254 7.20 9.24 -5.94
CA GLU A 254 6.45 9.48 -7.17
C GLU A 254 5.67 8.25 -7.67
N PHE A 255 6.02 7.04 -7.22
CA PHE A 255 5.35 5.80 -7.64
C PHE A 255 4.15 5.50 -6.76
N VAL A 256 3.02 6.05 -7.18
CA VAL A 256 1.70 5.82 -6.56
C VAL A 256 0.85 5.02 -7.53
N GLN A 257 0.40 3.85 -7.08
CA GLN A 257 -0.50 2.98 -7.83
C GLN A 257 -1.94 3.46 -7.65
N PHE A 258 -2.63 3.69 -8.76
CA PHE A 258 -4.07 3.95 -8.81
C PHE A 258 -4.79 2.68 -9.19
N HIS A 259 -5.78 2.24 -8.39
CA HIS A 259 -6.60 1.10 -8.74
C HIS A 259 -7.64 1.53 -9.78
N PRO A 260 -7.74 0.81 -10.92
CA PRO A 260 -8.59 1.24 -12.02
C PRO A 260 -10.08 1.16 -11.73
N THR A 261 -10.53 0.15 -10.98
CA THR A 261 -11.95 -0.15 -10.74
C THR A 261 -12.35 0.14 -9.30
N VAL A 262 -12.41 1.42 -8.95
CA VAL A 262 -12.96 1.90 -7.68
C VAL A 262 -14.36 2.44 -7.96
N LEU A 263 -15.36 2.03 -7.14
CA LEU A 263 -16.75 2.44 -7.34
C LEU A 263 -16.87 3.96 -7.28
N TRP A 264 -17.40 4.55 -8.33
CA TRP A 264 -17.62 5.99 -8.41
C TRP A 264 -18.97 6.35 -7.81
N LEU A 265 -18.97 7.16 -6.76
CA LEU A 265 -20.17 7.55 -6.01
C LEU A 265 -20.58 9.02 -6.26
N GLY A 266 -20.14 9.61 -7.38
CA GLY A 266 -20.45 10.99 -7.77
C GLY A 266 -19.33 11.98 -7.42
N GLU A 267 -19.38 13.17 -8.03
CA GLU A 267 -18.38 14.24 -7.88
C GLU A 267 -18.13 14.70 -6.44
N GLY A 268 -19.12 14.52 -5.57
CA GLY A 268 -19.05 14.89 -4.16
C GLY A 268 -18.35 13.84 -3.28
N SER A 269 -18.15 12.63 -3.78
CA SER A 269 -17.59 11.52 -3.01
C SER A 269 -16.10 11.70 -2.74
N ARG A 270 -15.67 11.44 -1.49
CA ARG A 270 -14.30 11.71 -1.02
C ARG A 270 -13.87 10.72 0.05
N GLY A 271 -12.54 10.67 0.25
CA GLY A 271 -11.93 9.76 1.21
C GLY A 271 -11.95 8.32 0.72
N GLN A 272 -12.22 7.39 1.60
CA GLN A 272 -12.23 5.98 1.27
C GLN A 272 -13.42 5.62 0.37
N GLN A 273 -13.12 5.07 -0.81
CA GLN A 273 -14.09 4.59 -1.78
C GLN A 273 -14.07 3.05 -1.84
N PRO A 274 -15.21 2.41 -2.14
CA PRO A 274 -15.28 0.97 -2.27
C PRO A 274 -14.45 0.45 -3.45
N LEU A 275 -13.57 -0.47 -3.15
CA LEU A 275 -12.78 -1.17 -4.16
C LEU A 275 -13.63 -2.27 -4.81
N ILE A 276 -13.62 -2.34 -6.15
CA ILE A 276 -14.03 -3.52 -6.90
C ILE A 276 -12.75 -4.25 -7.30
N SER A 277 -12.47 -5.36 -6.62
CA SER A 277 -11.22 -6.11 -6.77
C SER A 277 -10.94 -6.46 -8.23
N GLU A 278 -9.66 -6.51 -8.58
CA GLU A 278 -9.18 -6.98 -9.87
C GLU A 278 -9.62 -8.41 -10.18
N ALA A 279 -9.81 -9.24 -9.16
CA ALA A 279 -10.30 -10.60 -9.30
C ALA A 279 -11.64 -10.66 -10.06
N VAL A 280 -12.51 -9.64 -9.97
CA VAL A 280 -13.77 -9.58 -10.74
C VAL A 280 -13.49 -9.52 -12.24
N ARG A 281 -12.44 -8.78 -12.67
CA ARG A 281 -11.97 -8.79 -14.07
C ARG A 281 -11.27 -10.10 -14.42
N GLY A 282 -10.57 -10.70 -13.47
CA GLY A 282 -9.97 -12.04 -13.60
C GLY A 282 -10.99 -13.12 -13.90
N GLU A 283 -12.20 -13.02 -13.33
CA GLU A 283 -13.32 -13.91 -13.59
C GLU A 283 -14.11 -13.55 -14.89
N GLY A 284 -13.67 -12.52 -15.62
CA GLY A 284 -14.20 -12.22 -16.96
C GLY A 284 -14.99 -10.92 -17.09
N ALA A 285 -15.14 -10.11 -16.03
CA ALA A 285 -15.75 -8.79 -16.17
C ALA A 285 -14.88 -7.87 -17.04
N PHE A 286 -15.50 -6.93 -17.75
CA PHE A 286 -14.83 -6.06 -18.69
C PHE A 286 -15.29 -4.59 -18.56
N LEU A 287 -14.45 -3.67 -19.03
CA LEU A 287 -14.69 -2.24 -18.97
C LEU A 287 -15.39 -1.74 -20.23
N VAL A 288 -16.43 -0.92 -20.04
CA VAL A 288 -17.16 -0.24 -21.11
C VAL A 288 -17.33 1.24 -20.81
N ASP A 289 -17.48 2.04 -21.86
CA ASP A 289 -17.90 3.44 -21.74
C ASP A 289 -19.44 3.59 -21.65
N GLU A 290 -19.92 4.82 -21.64
CA GLU A 290 -21.36 5.15 -21.61
C GLU A 290 -22.14 4.59 -22.84
N ALA A 291 -21.47 4.43 -23.99
CA ALA A 291 -22.06 3.85 -25.19
C ALA A 291 -22.05 2.30 -25.18
N GLY A 292 -21.43 1.67 -24.18
CA GLY A 292 -21.27 0.23 -24.06
C GLY A 292 -20.09 -0.31 -24.89
N GLU A 293 -19.16 0.55 -25.34
CA GLU A 293 -18.00 0.13 -26.12
C GLU A 293 -16.87 -0.37 -25.19
N ARG A 294 -16.32 -1.56 -25.48
CA ARG A 294 -15.16 -2.13 -24.77
C ARG A 294 -13.87 -1.48 -25.26
N PHE A 295 -13.45 -0.41 -24.60
CA PHE A 295 -12.32 0.43 -25.01
C PHE A 295 -10.93 -0.17 -24.67
N MET A 296 -10.85 -1.21 -23.84
CA MET A 296 -9.57 -1.88 -23.54
C MET A 296 -9.08 -2.77 -24.68
N LEU A 297 -9.97 -3.18 -25.60
CA LEU A 297 -9.60 -3.99 -26.77
C LEU A 297 -8.64 -3.19 -27.67
N GLY A 298 -7.48 -3.79 -27.97
CA GLY A 298 -6.44 -3.15 -28.79
C GLY A 298 -5.52 -2.17 -28.06
N GLN A 299 -5.75 -1.90 -26.77
CA GLN A 299 -4.85 -1.07 -25.94
C GLN A 299 -3.66 -1.88 -25.40
N HIS A 300 -3.88 -3.16 -25.11
CA HIS A 300 -2.87 -4.07 -24.59
C HIS A 300 -3.26 -5.52 -24.97
N PRO A 301 -2.30 -6.45 -25.17
CA PRO A 301 -2.61 -7.86 -25.49
C PRO A 301 -3.56 -8.52 -24.46
N LEU A 302 -3.42 -8.20 -23.18
CA LEU A 302 -4.26 -8.72 -22.09
C LEU A 302 -5.60 -7.95 -21.92
N ALA A 303 -5.87 -6.92 -22.74
CA ALA A 303 -7.08 -6.09 -22.66
C ALA A 303 -7.43 -5.68 -21.21
N ASP A 304 -8.59 -6.10 -20.71
CA ASP A 304 -9.08 -5.75 -19.35
C ASP A 304 -8.22 -6.35 -18.22
N LEU A 305 -7.34 -7.31 -18.49
CA LEU A 305 -6.38 -7.92 -17.55
C LEU A 305 -4.97 -7.32 -17.64
N ALA A 306 -4.80 -6.23 -18.40
CA ALA A 306 -3.54 -5.50 -18.45
C ALA A 306 -3.11 -5.01 -17.04
N PRO A 307 -1.82 -4.73 -16.82
CA PRO A 307 -1.34 -4.13 -15.57
C PRO A 307 -2.16 -2.91 -15.15
N ARG A 308 -2.30 -2.70 -13.85
CA ARG A 308 -3.19 -1.67 -13.27
C ARG A 308 -2.92 -0.25 -13.78
N ASP A 309 -1.66 0.10 -13.97
CA ASP A 309 -1.24 1.40 -14.51
C ASP A 309 -1.71 1.60 -15.96
N VAL A 310 -1.65 0.55 -16.79
CA VAL A 310 -2.14 0.56 -18.18
C VAL A 310 -3.66 0.76 -18.20
N VAL A 311 -4.40 -0.02 -17.39
CA VAL A 311 -5.87 0.08 -17.32
C VAL A 311 -6.30 1.45 -16.77
N ALA A 312 -5.68 1.93 -15.69
CA ALA A 312 -6.02 3.22 -15.10
C ALA A 312 -5.78 4.38 -16.08
N ARG A 313 -4.66 4.34 -16.83
CA ARG A 313 -4.35 5.31 -17.88
C ARG A 313 -5.37 5.28 -19.01
N ALA A 314 -5.77 4.10 -19.47
CA ALA A 314 -6.78 3.94 -20.53
C ALA A 314 -8.15 4.47 -20.10
N ILE A 315 -8.56 4.24 -18.84
CA ILE A 315 -9.79 4.80 -18.27
C ILE A 315 -9.73 6.32 -18.28
N ILE A 316 -8.65 6.94 -17.78
CA ILE A 316 -8.51 8.41 -17.78
C ILE A 316 -8.55 8.98 -19.20
N ALA A 317 -7.91 8.29 -20.16
CA ALA A 317 -7.97 8.71 -21.56
C ALA A 317 -9.40 8.65 -22.10
N ARG A 318 -10.14 7.56 -21.83
CA ARG A 318 -11.53 7.40 -22.27
C ARG A 318 -12.46 8.41 -21.62
N MET A 319 -12.33 8.67 -20.31
CA MET A 319 -13.08 9.70 -19.59
C MET A 319 -12.87 11.11 -20.21
N ARG A 320 -11.61 11.45 -20.55
CA ARG A 320 -11.30 12.73 -21.23
C ARG A 320 -11.91 12.80 -22.63
N GLU A 321 -11.86 11.72 -23.40
CA GLU A 321 -12.41 11.63 -24.74
C GLU A 321 -13.93 11.78 -24.77
N THR A 322 -14.63 11.12 -23.82
CA THR A 322 -16.09 11.14 -23.72
C THR A 322 -16.63 12.32 -22.92
N GLY A 323 -15.76 13.04 -22.18
CA GLY A 323 -16.17 14.13 -21.29
C GLY A 323 -16.92 13.65 -20.05
N THR A 324 -16.66 12.40 -19.58
CA THR A 324 -17.29 11.79 -18.43
C THR A 324 -16.33 11.69 -17.24
N ASP A 325 -16.88 11.56 -16.01
CA ASP A 325 -16.09 11.43 -14.77
C ASP A 325 -15.87 9.99 -14.35
N HIS A 326 -16.41 9.03 -15.10
CA HIS A 326 -16.32 7.60 -14.83
C HIS A 326 -16.52 6.78 -16.11
N VAL A 327 -16.18 5.50 -16.04
CA VAL A 327 -16.54 4.46 -17.00
C VAL A 327 -17.33 3.38 -16.26
N TYR A 328 -17.64 2.27 -16.91
CA TYR A 328 -18.42 1.19 -16.29
C TYR A 328 -17.67 -0.14 -16.33
N LEU A 329 -17.84 -0.91 -15.25
CA LEU A 329 -17.48 -2.33 -15.19
C LEU A 329 -18.72 -3.17 -15.42
N ASP A 330 -18.69 -4.04 -16.43
CA ASP A 330 -19.77 -4.99 -16.72
C ASP A 330 -19.40 -6.39 -16.23
N CYS A 331 -20.09 -6.86 -15.20
CA CYS A 331 -19.97 -8.21 -14.64
C CYS A 331 -21.30 -8.99 -14.66
N ARG A 332 -22.36 -8.44 -15.30
CA ARG A 332 -23.72 -9.01 -15.31
C ARG A 332 -23.77 -10.41 -15.89
N HIS A 333 -22.95 -10.71 -16.88
CA HIS A 333 -22.89 -12.03 -17.56
C HIS A 333 -22.36 -13.14 -16.66
N LEU A 334 -21.71 -12.83 -15.53
CA LEU A 334 -21.24 -13.81 -14.55
C LEU A 334 -22.41 -14.41 -13.74
N GLY A 335 -23.50 -13.66 -13.60
CA GLY A 335 -24.71 -14.10 -12.90
C GLY A 335 -24.67 -13.90 -11.37
N ALA A 336 -25.84 -13.77 -10.76
CA ALA A 336 -25.99 -13.45 -9.35
C ALA A 336 -25.37 -14.52 -8.43
N ASP A 337 -25.69 -15.80 -8.67
CA ASP A 337 -25.22 -16.91 -7.81
C ASP A 337 -23.69 -17.00 -7.77
N PHE A 338 -23.04 -16.81 -8.92
CA PHE A 338 -21.58 -16.81 -9.00
C PHE A 338 -20.99 -15.61 -8.26
N LEU A 339 -21.50 -14.40 -8.52
CA LEU A 339 -20.99 -13.18 -7.89
C LEU A 339 -21.16 -13.21 -6.38
N GLU A 340 -22.30 -13.66 -5.86
CA GLU A 340 -22.58 -13.76 -4.42
C GLU A 340 -21.70 -14.81 -3.72
N HIS A 341 -21.39 -15.91 -4.41
CA HIS A 341 -20.52 -16.94 -3.87
C HIS A 341 -19.05 -16.53 -3.88
N ARG A 342 -18.59 -15.96 -5.00
CA ARG A 342 -17.16 -15.64 -5.21
C ARG A 342 -16.73 -14.32 -4.61
N PHE A 343 -17.65 -13.31 -4.58
CA PHE A 343 -17.37 -11.93 -4.15
C PHE A 343 -18.41 -11.40 -3.18
N PRO A 344 -18.67 -12.10 -2.05
CA PRO A 344 -19.76 -11.76 -1.15
C PRO A 344 -19.65 -10.35 -0.56
N SER A 345 -18.44 -9.90 -0.21
CA SER A 345 -18.22 -8.57 0.38
C SER A 345 -18.43 -7.46 -0.65
N ILE A 346 -17.95 -7.66 -1.90
CA ILE A 346 -18.14 -6.68 -2.99
C ILE A 346 -19.62 -6.54 -3.32
N VAL A 347 -20.34 -7.67 -3.49
CA VAL A 347 -21.78 -7.67 -3.80
C VAL A 347 -22.58 -6.99 -2.69
N SER A 348 -22.32 -7.36 -1.43
CA SER A 348 -22.99 -6.73 -0.28
C SER A 348 -22.74 -5.22 -0.27
N ARG A 349 -21.49 -4.80 -0.45
CA ARG A 349 -21.12 -3.39 -0.42
C ARG A 349 -21.73 -2.59 -1.57
N CYS A 350 -21.76 -3.15 -2.78
CA CYS A 350 -22.43 -2.50 -3.92
C CYS A 350 -23.92 -2.30 -3.64
N ARG A 351 -24.61 -3.34 -3.14
CA ARG A 351 -26.05 -3.27 -2.83
C ARG A 351 -26.37 -2.27 -1.71
N GLU A 352 -25.54 -2.19 -0.67
CA GLU A 352 -25.67 -1.15 0.37
C GLU A 352 -25.60 0.27 -0.19
N LEU A 353 -24.86 0.45 -1.28
CA LEU A 353 -24.68 1.73 -1.97
C LEU A 353 -25.67 1.96 -3.13
N GLY A 354 -26.59 1.02 -3.35
CA GLY A 354 -27.66 1.12 -4.34
C GLY A 354 -27.33 0.57 -5.72
N PHE A 355 -26.27 -0.22 -5.85
CA PHE A 355 -25.87 -0.88 -7.11
C PHE A 355 -26.01 -2.39 -7.01
N ASP A 356 -26.58 -3.07 -8.01
CA ASP A 356 -26.56 -4.53 -8.09
C ASP A 356 -25.64 -5.02 -9.22
N PRO A 357 -24.46 -5.58 -8.90
CA PRO A 357 -23.49 -6.03 -9.90
C PRO A 357 -24.04 -7.09 -10.87
N ALA A 358 -25.06 -7.84 -10.46
CA ALA A 358 -25.66 -8.89 -11.30
C ALA A 358 -26.59 -8.33 -12.40
N THR A 359 -27.12 -7.12 -12.22
CA THR A 359 -28.16 -6.57 -13.11
C THR A 359 -27.79 -5.21 -13.71
N GLU A 360 -26.83 -4.50 -13.12
CA GLU A 360 -26.48 -3.13 -13.49
C GLU A 360 -24.98 -3.01 -13.85
N LEU A 361 -24.66 -2.03 -14.68
CA LEU A 361 -23.28 -1.59 -14.90
C LEU A 361 -22.79 -0.85 -13.66
N LEU A 362 -21.60 -1.20 -13.17
CA LEU A 362 -20.99 -0.53 -12.02
C LEU A 362 -20.20 0.70 -12.49
N PRO A 363 -20.53 1.92 -12.08
CA PRO A 363 -19.72 3.09 -12.39
C PRO A 363 -18.38 3.01 -11.64
N VAL A 364 -17.27 3.13 -12.36
CA VAL A 364 -15.92 3.01 -11.80
C VAL A 364 -14.99 4.10 -12.31
N ALA A 365 -14.08 4.54 -11.47
CA ALA A 365 -13.01 5.47 -11.81
C ALA A 365 -11.72 5.11 -11.08
N PRO A 366 -10.53 5.46 -11.61
CA PRO A 366 -9.27 5.25 -10.91
C PRO A 366 -9.20 6.07 -9.63
N ALA A 367 -8.77 5.44 -8.54
CA ALA A 367 -8.48 6.11 -7.28
C ALA A 367 -7.17 5.62 -6.67
N GLN A 368 -6.55 6.46 -5.85
CA GLN A 368 -5.32 6.08 -5.17
C GLN A 368 -5.51 4.78 -4.37
N HIS A 369 -4.52 3.87 -4.46
CA HIS A 369 -4.63 2.55 -3.85
C HIS A 369 -3.40 2.17 -3.04
N TYR A 370 -2.18 2.37 -3.56
CA TYR A 370 -0.95 1.95 -2.91
C TYR A 370 0.21 2.90 -3.24
N ALA A 371 1.11 3.13 -2.28
CA ALA A 371 2.37 3.84 -2.48
C ALA A 371 3.52 2.82 -2.51
N SER A 372 4.26 2.75 -3.64
CA SER A 372 5.43 1.87 -3.76
C SER A 372 6.67 2.47 -3.10
N GLY A 373 6.75 3.79 -3.02
CA GLY A 373 7.78 4.54 -2.30
C GLY A 373 7.44 4.74 -0.83
N GLY A 374 8.44 5.16 -0.04
CA GLY A 374 8.30 5.38 1.39
C GLY A 374 9.65 5.57 2.09
N VAL A 375 9.73 5.28 3.38
CA VAL A 375 10.98 5.29 4.14
C VAL A 375 11.91 4.21 3.57
N ARG A 376 13.08 4.64 3.04
CA ARG A 376 14.06 3.70 2.47
C ARG A 376 14.60 2.77 3.53
N THR A 377 14.62 1.47 3.23
CA THR A 377 15.18 0.45 4.13
C THR A 377 16.16 -0.48 3.41
N ASP A 378 16.99 -1.14 4.20
CA ASP A 378 17.79 -2.28 3.75
C ASP A 378 17.01 -3.60 3.86
N LEU A 379 17.63 -4.73 3.54
CA LEU A 379 17.02 -6.07 3.63
C LEU A 379 16.64 -6.49 5.05
N HIS A 380 17.10 -5.79 6.08
CA HIS A 380 16.76 -6.01 7.49
C HIS A 380 15.70 -5.02 8.00
N GLY A 381 15.17 -4.17 7.12
CA GLY A 381 14.22 -3.13 7.47
C GLY A 381 14.82 -1.91 8.19
N ARG A 382 16.17 -1.79 8.24
CA ARG A 382 16.87 -0.65 8.84
C ARG A 382 16.73 0.56 7.93
N ALA A 383 16.29 1.70 8.49
CA ALA A 383 16.27 2.97 7.78
C ALA A 383 17.64 3.65 7.76
N SER A 384 17.72 4.84 7.17
CA SER A 384 18.96 5.62 7.07
C SER A 384 19.41 6.28 8.39
N LEU A 385 18.57 6.30 9.40
CA LEU A 385 18.90 6.76 10.76
C LEU A 385 19.06 5.55 11.68
N GLU A 386 20.13 5.54 12.46
CA GLU A 386 20.38 4.49 13.45
C GLU A 386 19.23 4.43 14.47
N GLY A 387 18.79 3.21 14.83
CA GLY A 387 17.64 2.99 15.72
C GLY A 387 16.27 3.11 15.04
N LEU A 388 16.22 3.49 13.74
CA LEU A 388 14.99 3.56 12.98
C LEU A 388 14.85 2.36 12.02
N TYR A 389 13.67 1.74 12.06
CA TYR A 389 13.24 0.67 11.17
C TYR A 389 11.90 1.03 10.52
N ALA A 390 11.60 0.44 9.35
CA ALA A 390 10.29 0.57 8.73
C ALA A 390 9.91 -0.70 7.98
N CYS A 391 8.61 -1.04 7.96
CA CYS A 391 8.06 -2.16 7.17
C CYS A 391 6.59 -1.93 6.77
N GLY A 392 6.14 -2.70 5.77
CA GLY A 392 4.86 -2.51 5.11
C GLY A 392 4.81 -1.22 4.31
N GLU A 393 3.64 -0.75 3.94
CA GLU A 393 3.44 0.35 2.97
C GLU A 393 4.08 1.70 3.38
N THR A 394 4.52 1.88 4.63
CA THR A 394 5.27 3.08 5.02
C THR A 394 6.73 3.03 4.57
N SER A 395 7.24 1.85 4.21
CA SER A 395 8.63 1.62 3.78
C SER A 395 8.77 1.54 2.27
N CYS A 396 9.98 1.81 1.79
CA CYS A 396 10.45 1.47 0.46
C CYS A 396 11.57 0.43 0.60
N THR A 397 11.20 -0.85 0.48
CA THR A 397 12.11 -1.99 0.57
C THR A 397 12.85 -2.28 -0.73
N GLY A 398 12.38 -1.66 -1.84
CA GLY A 398 12.84 -1.95 -3.19
C GLY A 398 12.07 -3.11 -3.88
N VAL A 399 11.18 -3.81 -3.18
CA VAL A 399 10.41 -4.93 -3.75
C VAL A 399 9.52 -4.49 -4.91
N HIS A 400 8.87 -3.33 -4.80
CA HIS A 400 7.80 -2.93 -5.72
C HIS A 400 8.26 -2.13 -6.94
N GLY A 401 9.46 -1.58 -6.90
CA GLY A 401 9.95 -0.73 -7.99
C GLY A 401 8.95 0.36 -8.36
N ALA A 402 8.72 0.54 -9.66
CA ALA A 402 7.83 1.58 -10.16
C ALA A 402 6.33 1.23 -10.10
N ASN A 403 5.98 -0.05 -9.85
CA ASN A 403 4.59 -0.50 -9.79
C ASN A 403 4.50 -1.84 -9.04
N ARG A 404 3.62 -1.92 -8.07
CA ARG A 404 3.46 -3.10 -7.21
C ARG A 404 2.70 -4.21 -7.92
N LEU A 405 3.26 -5.42 -7.93
CA LEU A 405 2.52 -6.63 -8.29
C LEU A 405 1.41 -6.89 -7.27
N ALA A 406 0.24 -7.28 -7.73
CA ALA A 406 -0.91 -7.57 -6.87
C ALA A 406 -0.56 -8.61 -5.79
N SER A 407 -1.15 -8.48 -4.60
CA SER A 407 -1.00 -9.41 -3.46
C SER A 407 0.41 -9.58 -2.86
N ASN A 408 1.44 -8.86 -3.36
CA ASN A 408 2.78 -8.85 -2.74
C ASN A 408 2.87 -7.97 -1.49
N SER A 409 1.99 -6.96 -1.31
CA SER A 409 2.09 -6.01 -0.20
C SER A 409 1.86 -6.63 1.19
N LEU A 410 0.91 -7.58 1.29
CA LEU A 410 0.68 -8.31 2.54
C LEU A 410 1.86 -9.23 2.84
N LEU A 411 2.42 -9.88 1.81
CA LEU A 411 3.60 -10.73 1.95
C LEU A 411 4.82 -9.93 2.41
N GLU A 412 5.04 -8.74 1.83
CA GLU A 412 6.10 -7.81 2.25
C GLU A 412 6.00 -7.48 3.73
N GLY A 413 4.78 -7.14 4.19
CA GLY A 413 4.54 -6.85 5.61
C GLY A 413 4.91 -7.99 6.54
N LEU A 414 4.70 -9.26 6.12
CA LEU A 414 5.07 -10.44 6.92
C LEU A 414 6.58 -10.71 6.91
N VAL A 415 7.17 -10.74 5.71
CA VAL A 415 8.58 -11.12 5.54
C VAL A 415 9.51 -10.09 6.20
N PHE A 416 9.32 -8.80 5.91
CA PHE A 416 10.19 -7.77 6.49
C PHE A 416 9.93 -7.54 7.98
N ALA A 417 8.70 -7.72 8.49
CA ALA A 417 8.44 -7.73 9.93
C ALA A 417 9.23 -8.83 10.65
N ARG A 418 9.33 -10.02 10.05
CA ARG A 418 10.14 -11.13 10.57
C ARG A 418 11.61 -10.76 10.62
N ARG A 419 12.15 -10.22 9.52
CA ARG A 419 13.55 -9.82 9.41
C ARG A 419 13.93 -8.71 10.39
N ILE A 420 13.06 -7.70 10.58
CA ILE A 420 13.21 -6.66 11.59
C ILE A 420 13.29 -7.24 12.99
N ALA A 421 12.38 -8.16 13.33
CA ALA A 421 12.37 -8.77 14.65
C ALA A 421 13.64 -9.60 14.91
N ASP A 422 14.15 -10.31 13.90
CA ASP A 422 15.39 -11.08 14.00
C ASP A 422 16.60 -10.15 14.17
N ASP A 423 16.70 -9.08 13.38
CA ASP A 423 17.78 -8.11 13.42
C ASP A 423 17.81 -7.35 14.75
N LEU A 424 16.66 -6.80 15.19
CA LEU A 424 16.54 -6.11 16.47
C LEU A 424 16.93 -7.01 17.65
N THR A 425 16.47 -8.27 17.65
CA THR A 425 16.84 -9.24 18.68
C THR A 425 18.35 -9.43 18.76
N SER A 426 19.00 -9.59 17.61
CA SER A 426 20.46 -9.77 17.54
C SER A 426 21.21 -8.53 18.04
N ARG A 427 20.86 -7.36 17.53
CA ARG A 427 21.55 -6.09 17.84
C ARG A 427 21.34 -5.63 19.26
N LEU A 428 20.13 -5.79 19.81
CA LEU A 428 19.84 -5.50 21.22
C LEU A 428 20.62 -6.44 22.13
N GLY A 429 20.66 -7.75 21.79
CA GLY A 429 21.43 -8.73 22.54
C GLY A 429 22.94 -8.50 22.50
N ALA A 430 23.46 -7.96 21.37
CA ALA A 430 24.86 -7.57 21.21
C ALA A 430 25.22 -6.20 21.86
N GLY A 431 24.23 -5.45 22.34
CA GLY A 431 24.44 -4.10 22.91
C GLY A 431 24.75 -3.03 21.85
N GLU A 432 24.43 -3.27 20.59
CA GLU A 432 24.68 -2.34 19.48
C GLU A 432 23.70 -1.16 19.47
N LEU A 433 22.55 -1.30 20.11
CA LEU A 433 21.53 -0.26 20.25
C LEU A 433 21.48 0.21 21.72
N PRO A 434 22.28 1.21 22.11
CA PRO A 434 22.33 1.70 23.48
C PRO A 434 21.07 2.54 23.81
N GLU A 435 20.76 2.64 25.08
CA GLU A 435 19.85 3.67 25.58
C GLU A 435 20.51 5.03 25.45
N THR A 436 19.81 6.00 24.85
CA THR A 436 20.31 7.36 24.69
C THR A 436 19.25 8.38 25.13
N THR A 437 19.67 9.61 25.33
CA THR A 437 18.78 10.67 25.78
C THR A 437 18.41 11.58 24.60
N PRO A 438 17.11 11.82 24.35
CA PRO A 438 16.70 12.70 23.27
C PRO A 438 17.14 14.13 23.51
N VAL A 439 17.53 14.81 22.42
CA VAL A 439 17.74 16.25 22.43
C VAL A 439 16.49 16.97 21.94
N THR A 440 16.22 18.14 22.52
CA THR A 440 15.08 18.94 22.06
C THR A 440 15.40 19.58 20.71
N ALA A 441 14.60 19.26 19.69
CA ALA A 441 14.70 19.94 18.41
C ALA A 441 14.11 21.35 18.50
N ASP A 442 14.85 22.35 18.02
CA ASP A 442 14.37 23.72 17.92
C ASP A 442 13.45 23.92 16.71
N GLY A 443 12.59 24.95 16.81
CA GLY A 443 11.75 25.41 15.72
C GLY A 443 10.56 24.50 15.43
N ALA A 444 9.40 24.86 15.91
CA ALA A 444 8.13 24.25 15.52
C ALA A 444 7.35 25.26 14.67
N PRO A 445 7.10 24.97 13.38
CA PRO A 445 6.32 25.83 12.53
C PRO A 445 4.84 25.79 12.91
N GLU A 446 4.09 26.74 12.39
CA GLU A 446 2.63 26.74 12.52
C GLU A 446 2.02 25.53 11.81
N LEU A 447 0.97 24.97 12.40
CA LEU A 447 0.26 23.83 11.85
C LEU A 447 -0.71 24.27 10.74
N VAL A 448 -0.86 23.45 9.74
CA VAL A 448 -1.91 23.63 8.72
C VAL A 448 -3.27 23.28 9.35
N ARG A 449 -4.23 24.19 9.23
CA ARG A 449 -5.58 23.97 9.80
C ARG A 449 -6.28 22.81 9.11
N SER A 450 -7.00 22.01 9.90
CA SER A 450 -7.74 20.83 9.41
C SER A 450 -8.72 21.14 8.26
N LYS A 451 -9.34 22.32 8.25
CA LYS A 451 -10.20 22.77 7.15
C LYS A 451 -9.51 22.87 5.78
N ARG A 452 -8.17 22.91 5.75
CA ARG A 452 -7.34 22.95 4.53
C ARG A 452 -7.03 21.55 3.97
N ARG A 453 -7.38 20.48 4.68
CA ARG A 453 -7.15 19.10 4.23
C ARG A 453 -7.71 18.89 2.82
N LEU A 454 -8.92 19.37 2.57
CA LEU A 454 -9.55 19.23 1.27
C LEU A 454 -8.84 20.00 0.16
N ASP A 455 -8.25 21.16 0.46
CA ASP A 455 -7.50 21.94 -0.54
C ASP A 455 -6.24 21.17 -0.96
N ILE A 456 -5.53 20.53 -0.02
CA ILE A 456 -4.41 19.62 -0.29
C ILE A 456 -4.88 18.47 -1.19
N GLN A 457 -5.92 17.76 -0.78
CA GLN A 457 -6.45 16.59 -1.49
C GLN A 457 -6.85 16.90 -2.93
N ARG A 458 -7.52 18.03 -3.15
CA ARG A 458 -7.92 18.47 -4.49
C ARG A 458 -6.71 18.83 -5.37
N SER A 459 -5.75 19.57 -4.83
CA SER A 459 -4.52 19.92 -5.56
C SER A 459 -3.74 18.67 -5.97
N MET A 460 -3.57 17.72 -5.05
CA MET A 460 -2.87 16.47 -5.33
C MET A 460 -3.60 15.61 -6.38
N THR A 461 -4.92 15.50 -6.27
CA THR A 461 -5.71 14.74 -7.26
C THR A 461 -5.66 15.35 -8.64
N ALA A 462 -5.75 16.68 -8.74
CA ALA A 462 -5.78 17.38 -10.02
C ALA A 462 -4.42 17.38 -10.74
N GLY A 463 -3.30 17.50 -10.01
CA GLY A 463 -2.02 17.74 -10.66
C GLY A 463 -0.93 16.70 -10.40
N ALA A 464 -1.04 15.89 -9.35
CA ALA A 464 -0.13 14.79 -9.02
C ALA A 464 -0.85 13.42 -8.98
N GLY A 465 -1.99 13.31 -9.66
CA GLY A 465 -2.83 12.10 -9.74
C GLY A 465 -2.30 11.05 -10.72
N THR A 466 -3.23 10.33 -11.37
CA THR A 466 -2.92 9.21 -12.29
C THR A 466 -2.10 9.67 -13.49
N VAL A 467 -2.43 10.83 -14.09
CA VAL A 467 -1.71 11.40 -15.23
C VAL A 467 -1.22 12.80 -14.86
N ARG A 468 0.05 13.06 -15.07
CA ARG A 468 0.80 14.25 -14.62
C ARG A 468 1.46 14.96 -15.79
N SER A 469 1.81 16.24 -15.61
CA SER A 469 2.66 17.00 -16.52
C SER A 469 3.51 18.00 -15.74
N ALA A 470 4.53 18.60 -16.36
CA ALA A 470 5.32 19.68 -15.75
C ALA A 470 4.41 20.80 -15.25
N THR A 471 3.42 21.19 -16.08
CA THR A 471 2.47 22.26 -15.74
C THR A 471 1.59 21.87 -14.54
N SER A 472 1.04 20.65 -14.52
CA SER A 472 0.16 20.22 -13.43
C SER A 472 0.91 20.05 -12.11
N LEU A 473 2.15 19.52 -12.15
CA LEU A 473 3.01 19.38 -10.98
C LEU A 473 3.44 20.73 -10.42
N ALA A 474 3.83 21.68 -11.28
CA ALA A 474 4.18 23.04 -10.86
C ALA A 474 3.00 23.77 -10.21
N ALA A 475 1.78 23.64 -10.79
CA ALA A 475 0.57 24.22 -10.20
C ALA A 475 0.23 23.58 -8.84
N THR A 476 0.44 22.27 -8.69
CA THR A 476 0.25 21.57 -7.42
C THR A 476 1.23 22.07 -6.37
N GLU A 477 2.54 22.13 -6.67
CA GLU A 477 3.53 22.64 -5.71
C GLU A 477 3.25 24.10 -5.32
N GLN A 478 2.85 24.95 -6.26
CA GLN A 478 2.47 26.34 -5.95
C GLN A 478 1.28 26.37 -4.97
N ALA A 479 0.24 25.57 -5.21
CA ALA A 479 -0.93 25.51 -4.33
C ALA A 479 -0.58 25.00 -2.92
N LEU A 480 0.26 23.94 -2.84
CA LEU A 480 0.72 23.40 -1.57
C LEU A 480 1.67 24.37 -0.83
N GLY A 481 2.54 25.07 -1.57
CA GLY A 481 3.39 26.14 -1.03
C GLY A 481 2.60 27.31 -0.47
N ASP A 482 1.54 27.73 -1.15
CA ASP A 482 0.62 28.76 -0.66
C ASP A 482 -0.10 28.32 0.63
N LEU A 483 -0.47 27.04 0.76
CA LEU A 483 -1.06 26.51 1.99
C LEU A 483 -0.06 26.51 3.15
N ALA A 484 1.21 26.17 2.88
CA ALA A 484 2.28 26.26 3.87
C ALA A 484 2.50 27.71 4.34
N ALA A 485 2.55 28.67 3.41
CA ALA A 485 2.71 30.09 3.76
C ALA A 485 1.52 30.66 4.56
N ARG A 486 0.30 30.23 4.24
CA ARG A 486 -0.91 30.60 4.97
C ARG A 486 -0.93 30.05 6.40
N ALA A 487 -0.36 28.88 6.66
CA ALA A 487 -0.25 28.33 8.00
C ALA A 487 0.45 29.33 8.95
N VAL A 488 1.52 29.99 8.46
CA VAL A 488 2.26 31.03 9.20
C VAL A 488 1.41 32.25 9.51
N THR A 489 0.53 32.66 8.58
CA THR A 489 -0.31 33.87 8.72
C THR A 489 -1.63 33.63 9.46
N GLU A 490 -2.17 32.41 9.38
CA GLU A 490 -3.42 31.99 10.03
C GLU A 490 -3.23 31.56 11.51
N ALA A 491 -2.10 31.87 12.13
CA ALA A 491 -1.58 31.37 13.41
C ALA A 491 -2.47 31.54 14.67
N ALA A 492 -3.75 31.84 14.53
CA ALA A 492 -4.65 32.10 15.65
C ALA A 492 -5.09 30.86 16.46
N ASP A 493 -4.92 29.64 15.94
CA ASP A 493 -5.20 28.39 16.67
C ASP A 493 -3.89 27.70 17.08
N ARG A 494 -3.30 28.15 18.18
CA ARG A 494 -2.06 27.59 18.74
C ARG A 494 -2.24 26.25 19.46
N GLN A 495 -3.45 25.73 19.57
CA GLN A 495 -3.69 24.40 20.12
C GLN A 495 -3.77 23.40 18.97
N GLY A 496 -2.64 22.70 18.74
CA GLY A 496 -2.59 21.55 17.83
C GLY A 496 -3.57 20.46 18.30
N GLY A 497 -4.13 19.75 17.33
CA GLY A 497 -4.96 18.59 17.56
C GLY A 497 -4.76 17.57 16.43
N PRO A 498 -5.24 16.32 16.60
CA PRO A 498 -4.99 15.22 15.66
C PRO A 498 -5.24 15.60 14.21
N GLN A 499 -6.34 16.25 13.92
CA GLN A 499 -6.70 16.65 12.55
C GLN A 499 -5.74 17.67 11.94
N SER A 500 -5.19 18.61 12.72
CA SER A 500 -4.22 19.59 12.22
C SER A 500 -2.84 18.98 12.02
N TRP A 501 -2.42 18.08 12.91
CA TRP A 501 -1.18 17.31 12.75
C TRP A 501 -1.23 16.43 11.51
N GLU A 502 -2.31 15.67 11.31
CA GLU A 502 -2.52 14.87 10.09
C GLU A 502 -2.51 15.73 8.83
N THR A 503 -3.21 16.89 8.87
CA THR A 503 -3.26 17.80 7.70
C THR A 503 -1.87 18.35 7.36
N THR A 504 -1.07 18.63 8.39
CA THR A 504 0.32 19.08 8.20
C THR A 504 1.20 17.95 7.66
N ASN A 505 1.01 16.70 8.13
CA ASN A 505 1.70 15.54 7.58
C ASN A 505 1.33 15.31 6.10
N LEU A 506 0.04 15.40 5.74
CA LEU A 506 -0.41 15.32 4.34
C LEU A 506 0.23 16.39 3.46
N LEU A 507 0.39 17.64 3.97
CA LEU A 507 1.10 18.69 3.23
C LEU A 507 2.57 18.33 3.00
N HIS A 508 3.29 17.87 4.03
CA HIS A 508 4.70 17.52 3.92
C HIS A 508 4.93 16.37 2.92
N VAL A 509 4.14 15.30 3.04
CA VAL A 509 4.23 14.13 2.13
C VAL A 509 3.79 14.51 0.72
N GLY A 510 2.71 15.28 0.57
CA GLY A 510 2.25 15.74 -0.75
C GLY A 510 3.29 16.58 -1.48
N ARG A 511 3.97 17.52 -0.78
CA ARG A 511 5.07 18.32 -1.36
C ARG A 511 6.27 17.44 -1.73
N ALA A 512 6.66 16.49 -0.86
CA ALA A 512 7.76 15.57 -1.16
C ALA A 512 7.45 14.70 -2.39
N LEU A 513 6.23 14.16 -2.49
CA LEU A 513 5.77 13.39 -3.65
C LEU A 513 5.78 14.24 -4.94
N THR A 514 5.25 15.46 -4.89
CA THR A 514 5.20 16.37 -6.04
C THR A 514 6.62 16.72 -6.49
N TYR A 515 7.54 16.92 -5.54
CA TYR A 515 8.95 17.21 -5.81
C TYR A 515 9.63 16.03 -6.52
N ALA A 516 9.47 14.77 -6.03
CA ALA A 516 9.99 13.58 -6.67
C ALA A 516 9.41 13.39 -8.08
N ALA A 517 8.09 13.56 -8.23
CA ALA A 517 7.40 13.43 -9.51
C ALA A 517 7.86 14.46 -10.56
N ALA A 518 8.22 15.67 -10.12
CA ALA A 518 8.74 16.70 -11.02
C ALA A 518 10.17 16.41 -11.52
N LEU A 519 10.97 15.67 -10.74
CA LEU A 519 12.33 15.27 -11.12
C LEU A 519 12.37 14.16 -12.16
N ARG A 520 11.32 13.33 -12.26
CA ARG A 520 11.26 12.20 -13.20
C ARG A 520 10.51 12.60 -14.48
N GLU A 521 11.25 12.82 -15.55
CA GLU A 521 10.73 13.24 -16.87
C GLU A 521 10.60 12.03 -17.80
N GLU A 522 9.89 11.00 -17.36
CA GLU A 522 9.52 9.81 -18.13
C GLU A 522 8.16 9.28 -17.66
N THR A 523 7.63 8.29 -18.37
CA THR A 523 6.50 7.46 -17.92
C THR A 523 7.02 6.07 -17.57
N ARG A 524 6.80 5.66 -16.29
CA ARG A 524 7.21 4.34 -15.80
C ARG A 524 6.25 3.87 -14.69
N GLY A 525 5.62 2.70 -14.87
CA GLY A 525 4.71 2.12 -13.88
C GLY A 525 3.65 3.10 -13.38
N GLY A 526 3.54 3.29 -12.07
CA GLY A 526 2.59 4.21 -11.44
C GLY A 526 2.85 5.71 -11.66
N HIS A 527 3.97 6.08 -12.30
CA HIS A 527 4.29 7.46 -12.64
C HIS A 527 4.07 7.70 -14.14
N VAL A 528 2.99 8.41 -14.48
CA VAL A 528 2.60 8.68 -15.87
C VAL A 528 2.72 10.17 -16.17
N ARG A 529 3.56 10.52 -17.16
CA ARG A 529 3.81 11.87 -17.63
C ARG A 529 3.25 12.04 -19.06
N GLU A 530 2.22 12.85 -19.25
CA GLU A 530 1.67 13.11 -20.59
C GLU A 530 2.62 13.89 -21.50
N ASP A 531 3.50 14.72 -20.91
CA ASP A 531 4.57 15.46 -21.59
C ASP A 531 5.83 14.62 -21.86
N PHE A 532 6.00 13.48 -21.18
CA PHE A 532 7.06 12.48 -21.38
C PHE A 532 6.46 11.06 -21.40
N PRO A 533 5.73 10.67 -22.47
CA PRO A 533 4.91 9.46 -22.47
C PRO A 533 5.71 8.15 -22.57
N GLY A 534 7.01 8.21 -22.90
CA GLY A 534 7.89 7.05 -23.01
C GLY A 534 8.69 6.78 -21.75
N ARG A 535 9.11 5.50 -21.59
CA ARG A 535 10.13 5.07 -20.63
C ARG A 535 11.51 5.45 -21.18
N ASP A 536 12.39 5.92 -20.32
CA ASP A 536 13.76 6.34 -20.68
C ASP A 536 14.79 5.71 -19.72
N ASP A 537 15.26 4.49 -20.07
CA ASP A 537 16.25 3.74 -19.28
C ASP A 537 17.67 4.35 -19.37
N ASP A 538 17.92 5.26 -20.32
CA ASP A 538 19.21 5.91 -20.45
C ASP A 538 19.42 7.00 -19.39
N HIS A 539 18.35 7.72 -19.04
CA HIS A 539 18.42 8.86 -18.13
C HIS A 539 17.72 8.63 -16.80
N PHE A 540 16.69 7.75 -16.72
CA PHE A 540 15.81 7.61 -15.56
C PHE A 540 15.81 6.21 -14.91
N LEU A 541 16.73 5.31 -15.30
CA LEU A 541 16.92 4.04 -14.59
C LEU A 541 17.65 4.29 -13.26
N HIS A 542 16.93 4.92 -12.31
CA HIS A 542 17.45 5.31 -11.00
C HIS A 542 16.34 5.48 -9.96
N HIS A 543 16.69 5.40 -8.69
CA HIS A 543 15.85 5.79 -7.57
C HIS A 543 15.98 7.30 -7.30
N VAL A 544 14.90 7.91 -6.79
CA VAL A 544 14.90 9.28 -6.28
C VAL A 544 14.86 9.23 -4.76
N HIS A 545 15.97 9.55 -4.12
CA HIS A 545 16.07 9.64 -2.66
C HIS A 545 15.86 11.07 -2.20
N LEU A 546 14.89 11.28 -1.34
CA LEU A 546 14.57 12.57 -0.73
C LEU A 546 14.96 12.59 0.73
N ARG A 547 15.52 13.69 1.19
CA ARG A 547 15.77 13.92 2.62
C ARG A 547 15.67 15.40 2.97
N ARG A 548 15.43 15.67 4.24
CA ARG A 548 15.58 16.99 4.81
C ARG A 548 17.05 17.29 5.06
N SER A 549 17.55 18.42 4.53
CA SER A 549 18.90 18.93 4.81
C SER A 549 18.99 19.61 6.18
N ASP A 550 20.21 19.89 6.66
CA ASP A 550 20.43 20.65 7.90
C ASP A 550 19.83 22.05 7.85
N ALA A 551 19.80 22.67 6.66
CA ALA A 551 19.15 23.94 6.42
C ALA A 551 17.61 23.87 6.47
N GLY A 552 17.02 22.69 6.60
CA GLY A 552 15.58 22.48 6.63
C GLY A 552 14.90 22.44 5.26
N LEU A 553 15.68 22.29 4.21
CA LEU A 553 15.17 22.18 2.84
C LEU A 553 15.10 20.72 2.39
N LEU A 554 14.11 20.39 1.59
CA LEU A 554 14.03 19.11 0.89
C LEU A 554 15.12 19.06 -0.17
N THR A 555 15.89 17.98 -0.18
CA THR A 555 16.95 17.71 -1.17
C THR A 555 16.74 16.34 -1.78
N ALA A 556 17.15 16.19 -3.04
CA ALA A 556 17.10 14.92 -3.76
C ALA A 556 18.49 14.42 -4.12
N GLU A 557 18.66 13.12 -4.06
CA GLU A 557 19.80 12.36 -4.56
C GLU A 557 19.30 11.31 -5.54
N VAL A 558 19.97 11.19 -6.69
CA VAL A 558 19.64 10.20 -7.72
C VAL A 558 20.58 9.02 -7.56
N VAL A 559 20.04 7.82 -7.36
CA VAL A 559 20.80 6.58 -7.14
C VAL A 559 20.58 5.64 -8.33
N PRO A 560 21.60 5.44 -9.20
CA PRO A 560 21.46 4.59 -10.38
C PRO A 560 21.14 3.13 -10.04
N VAL A 561 20.31 2.52 -10.86
CA VAL A 561 20.02 1.07 -10.84
C VAL A 561 20.85 0.39 -11.92
N PRO A 562 21.49 -0.76 -11.64
CA PRO A 562 22.27 -1.50 -12.62
C PRO A 562 21.41 -1.95 -13.81
N ARG A 563 21.91 -1.75 -15.04
CA ARG A 563 21.21 -2.20 -16.27
C ARG A 563 21.04 -3.73 -16.33
N SER A 564 21.86 -4.49 -15.64
CA SER A 564 21.69 -5.94 -15.49
C SER A 564 20.32 -6.32 -14.88
N ASN A 565 19.68 -5.40 -14.15
CA ASN A 565 18.33 -5.64 -13.61
C ASN A 565 17.25 -5.69 -14.70
N LEU A 566 17.56 -5.26 -15.93
CA LEU A 566 16.65 -5.33 -17.09
C LEU A 566 16.85 -6.60 -17.92
N GLU A 567 17.96 -7.33 -17.69
CA GLU A 567 18.30 -8.50 -18.50
C GLU A 567 17.27 -9.64 -18.31
N GLY A 568 16.72 -10.11 -19.43
CA GLY A 568 15.74 -11.20 -19.44
C GLY A 568 14.33 -10.81 -19.03
N LEU A 569 14.05 -9.49 -18.82
CA LEU A 569 12.71 -9.00 -18.53
C LEU A 569 12.02 -8.43 -19.78
N ASP A 570 10.83 -8.89 -20.07
CA ASP A 570 9.93 -8.25 -21.04
C ASP A 570 9.12 -7.15 -20.34
N LEU A 571 9.69 -5.95 -20.29
CA LEU A 571 9.07 -4.81 -19.62
C LEU A 571 8.00 -4.10 -20.46
N ASP A 572 7.86 -4.46 -21.73
CA ASP A 572 6.86 -3.89 -22.65
C ASP A 572 5.56 -4.69 -22.68
N GLY A 573 5.52 -5.81 -21.92
CA GLY A 573 4.30 -6.59 -21.69
C GLY A 573 3.85 -7.40 -22.91
N SER A 574 4.75 -7.67 -23.84
CA SER A 574 4.50 -8.58 -24.95
C SER A 574 4.63 -10.04 -24.48
N VAL A 575 3.68 -10.49 -23.65
CA VAL A 575 3.53 -11.94 -23.44
C VAL A 575 3.13 -12.55 -24.78
N PRO A 576 3.87 -13.53 -25.33
CA PRO A 576 3.46 -14.21 -26.54
C PRO A 576 2.05 -14.77 -26.32
N LEU A 577 1.12 -14.49 -27.24
CA LEU A 577 -0.27 -14.95 -27.20
C LEU A 577 -0.38 -16.48 -27.09
N ASP A 578 0.63 -17.20 -27.53
CA ASP A 578 0.72 -18.65 -27.53
C ASP A 578 0.69 -19.28 -26.13
N VAL A 579 1.16 -18.57 -25.10
CA VAL A 579 1.17 -19.06 -23.71
C VAL A 579 -0.22 -18.91 -23.06
N LEU A 580 -1.04 -17.97 -23.55
CA LEU A 580 -2.38 -17.71 -22.99
C LEU A 580 -3.47 -18.62 -23.60
N ASP A 581 -3.28 -19.12 -24.83
CA ASP A 581 -4.27 -19.97 -25.51
C ASP A 581 -4.16 -21.44 -25.07
N GLU A 582 -3.00 -21.95 -24.68
CA GLU A 582 -2.85 -23.33 -24.21
C GLU A 582 -3.57 -23.55 -22.87
N ASP A 583 -3.55 -22.59 -21.94
CA ASP A 583 -4.22 -22.70 -20.63
C ASP A 583 -5.76 -22.49 -20.72
N ARG A 584 -6.29 -21.82 -21.76
CA ARG A 584 -7.73 -21.64 -21.97
C ARG A 584 -8.39 -22.79 -22.71
N ALA A 585 -7.64 -23.56 -23.51
CA ALA A 585 -8.16 -24.71 -24.23
C ALA A 585 -8.54 -25.86 -23.29
N ASP A 586 -7.87 -26.01 -22.14
CA ASP A 586 -8.15 -27.07 -21.17
C ASP A 586 -9.30 -26.74 -20.21
N GLY A 587 -9.68 -25.47 -20.05
CA GLY A 587 -10.80 -25.02 -19.19
C GLY A 587 -12.18 -25.02 -19.89
N ALA A 588 -12.23 -25.08 -21.21
CA ALA A 588 -13.49 -25.05 -22.01
C ALA A 588 -14.00 -26.43 -22.45
N GLY A 589 -13.39 -27.50 -21.97
CA GLY A 589 -13.69 -28.88 -22.39
C GLY A 589 -14.54 -29.67 -21.43
N SER A 590 -15.84 -29.70 -21.69
CA SER A 590 -16.82 -30.76 -21.43
C SER A 590 -17.96 -30.45 -20.44
N ALA A 591 -18.81 -29.52 -20.81
CA ALA A 591 -20.23 -29.68 -20.47
C ALA A 591 -20.86 -30.62 -21.54
N LYS A 592 -20.92 -31.91 -21.27
CA LYS A 592 -21.73 -32.83 -22.05
C LYS A 592 -23.21 -32.44 -21.94
N PRO A 593 -23.96 -32.28 -23.03
CA PRO A 593 -25.38 -32.04 -22.96
C PRO A 593 -26.09 -33.28 -22.38
N ALA A 594 -26.97 -33.04 -21.40
CA ALA A 594 -27.86 -34.04 -20.83
C ALA A 594 -28.68 -34.73 -21.95
N GLY A 595 -28.49 -36.04 -22.09
CA GLY A 595 -29.21 -36.87 -23.02
C GLY A 595 -30.69 -36.91 -22.66
N ARG A 596 -31.55 -36.66 -23.66
CA ARG A 596 -32.99 -36.91 -23.60
C ARG A 596 -33.23 -38.39 -23.35
N HIS A 597 -33.91 -38.73 -22.27
CA HIS A 597 -34.55 -40.02 -22.10
C HIS A 597 -35.74 -40.12 -23.05
N THR A 598 -35.64 -41.03 -24.04
CA THR A 598 -36.80 -41.58 -24.75
C THR A 598 -37.16 -42.90 -24.09
N ASN A 599 -38.37 -42.99 -23.54
CA ASN A 599 -39.03 -44.23 -23.16
C ASN A 599 -39.19 -45.14 -24.36
N SER A 600 -38.83 -46.42 -24.18
CA SER A 600 -39.48 -47.52 -24.91
C SER A 600 -39.60 -48.72 -23.97
N GLU A 601 -40.85 -49.07 -23.74
CA GLU A 601 -41.31 -50.31 -23.11
C GLU A 601 -40.78 -51.54 -23.82
N ASN A 602 -40.44 -52.61 -23.07
CA ASN A 602 -40.96 -53.96 -23.26
C ASN A 602 -40.34 -54.88 -22.20
N GLY A 603 -41.21 -55.57 -21.53
CA GLY A 603 -40.91 -56.56 -20.50
C GLY A 603 -40.72 -57.98 -21.15
N PRO A 604 -40.97 -59.08 -20.38
CA PRO A 604 -39.97 -59.73 -19.54
C PRO A 604 -39.68 -61.18 -20.03
N GLU A 605 -38.62 -61.85 -19.54
CA GLU A 605 -38.53 -63.31 -19.38
C GLU A 605 -37.26 -63.68 -18.62
N GLU A 606 -37.45 -64.22 -17.49
CA GLU A 606 -37.21 -65.54 -16.87
C GLU A 606 -35.85 -66.24 -17.11
N THR A 607 -35.42 -66.73 -15.94
CA THR A 607 -34.63 -67.97 -15.63
C THR A 607 -33.10 -67.85 -15.65
N ALA A 608 -32.59 -67.99 -14.50
CA ALA A 608 -31.82 -69.01 -13.77
C ALA A 608 -30.92 -68.37 -12.71
#